data_d3b3dbafd1945755a0938ac64e44eb59
#
_entry.id   d3b3dbafd1945755a0938ac64e44eb59
#
_cell.length_a   1.000
_cell.length_b   1.000
_cell.length_c   1.000
_cell.angle_alpha   90.00
_cell.angle_beta   90.00
_cell.angle_gamma   90.00
#
_symmetry.space_group_name_H-M   'P 1'
#
loop_
_entity.id
_entity.type
_entity.pdbx_description
1 polymer ?
#
loop_
_entity_poly.entity_id
_entity_poly.type
_entity_poly.pdbx_seq_one_letter_code
_entity_poly.pdbx_strand_id
1 'polypeptide(L)'
;MYVTPEQIQAASKANVESFLAVANAQFAALEKLANIQASAMKSAFEDSIANTRALLGAKDVQEFVSLQNSFAQPTLEKAMAYSKSVYEVATGANAELSKVAERRVAEWNENFVSLLDKVSKNAPAGSDVAVAAVKSMLAAANSAYDNFTKVAKQATEIAEANVAAATETARGLAKTKKAA
;
A
#
# COMPACT_ATOMS: atom_id res chain seq x y z
N MET A 1 -24.18 -33.99 -2.40
CA MET A 1 -24.21 -32.62 -2.95
C MET A 1 -23.26 -32.60 -4.15
N TYR A 2 -23.78 -32.43 -5.35
CA TYR A 2 -22.93 -32.37 -6.54
C TYR A 2 -22.67 -30.91 -6.86
N VAL A 3 -21.39 -30.52 -6.94
CA VAL A 3 -20.97 -29.21 -7.45
C VAL A 3 -21.24 -29.23 -8.95
N THR A 4 -21.99 -28.26 -9.46
CA THR A 4 -22.30 -28.22 -10.91
C THR A 4 -21.10 -27.74 -11.73
N PRO A 5 -20.99 -28.13 -13.00
CA PRO A 5 -19.94 -27.62 -13.88
C PRO A 5 -19.88 -26.09 -13.94
N GLU A 6 -21.04 -25.43 -13.90
CA GLU A 6 -21.15 -23.96 -13.91
C GLU A 6 -20.56 -23.36 -12.63
N GLN A 7 -20.73 -23.99 -11.48
CA GLN A 7 -20.14 -23.54 -10.21
C GLN A 7 -18.60 -23.68 -10.22
N ILE A 8 -18.09 -24.77 -10.80
CA ILE A 8 -16.65 -24.96 -10.96
C ILE A 8 -16.08 -23.89 -11.90
N GLN A 9 -16.75 -23.63 -13.01
CA GLN A 9 -16.33 -22.63 -13.98
C GLN A 9 -16.34 -21.22 -13.38
N ALA A 10 -17.39 -20.85 -12.64
CA ALA A 10 -17.48 -19.56 -11.96
C ALA A 10 -16.37 -19.37 -10.93
N ALA A 11 -16.10 -20.39 -10.10
CA ALA A 11 -15.02 -20.36 -9.13
C ALA A 11 -13.64 -20.26 -9.80
N SER A 12 -13.42 -20.99 -10.89
CA SER A 12 -12.17 -20.93 -11.66
C SER A 12 -11.96 -19.55 -12.26
N LYS A 13 -13.01 -18.97 -12.85
CA LYS A 13 -12.97 -17.60 -13.39
C LYS A 13 -12.62 -16.57 -12.32
N ALA A 14 -13.30 -16.61 -11.17
CA ALA A 14 -13.05 -15.72 -10.06
C ALA A 14 -11.60 -15.86 -9.51
N ASN A 15 -11.05 -17.09 -9.49
CA ASN A 15 -9.67 -17.32 -9.10
C ASN A 15 -8.68 -16.70 -10.09
N VAL A 16 -8.90 -16.86 -11.40
CA VAL A 16 -8.07 -16.26 -12.44
C VAL A 16 -8.14 -14.74 -12.39
N GLU A 17 -9.32 -14.16 -12.26
CA GLU A 17 -9.51 -12.70 -12.13
C GLU A 17 -8.78 -12.14 -10.90
N SER A 18 -8.86 -12.83 -9.77
CA SER A 18 -8.13 -12.41 -8.55
C SER A 18 -6.62 -12.52 -8.73
N PHE A 19 -6.14 -13.59 -9.35
CA PHE A 19 -4.72 -13.74 -9.66
C PHE A 19 -4.22 -12.62 -10.57
N LEU A 20 -4.96 -12.31 -11.63
CA LEU A 20 -4.62 -11.21 -12.54
C LEU A 20 -4.64 -9.86 -11.84
N ALA A 21 -5.61 -9.62 -10.96
CA ALA A 21 -5.68 -8.38 -10.18
C ALA A 21 -4.46 -8.21 -9.27
N VAL A 22 -4.05 -9.27 -8.56
CA VAL A 22 -2.83 -9.27 -7.73
C VAL A 22 -1.58 -9.07 -8.59
N ALA A 23 -1.45 -9.80 -9.69
CA ALA A 23 -0.31 -9.68 -10.58
C ALA A 23 -0.20 -8.25 -11.15
N ASN A 24 -1.30 -7.68 -11.63
CA ASN A 24 -1.33 -6.32 -12.15
C ASN A 24 -0.96 -5.27 -11.09
N ALA A 25 -1.46 -5.43 -9.85
CA ALA A 25 -1.10 -4.52 -8.75
C ALA A 25 0.40 -4.59 -8.42
N GLN A 26 0.99 -5.79 -8.42
CA GLN A 26 2.42 -5.99 -8.20
C GLN A 26 3.26 -5.42 -9.35
N PHE A 27 2.90 -5.69 -10.60
CA PHE A 27 3.60 -5.12 -11.77
C PHE A 27 3.55 -3.59 -11.77
N ALA A 28 2.41 -2.99 -11.48
CA ALA A 28 2.27 -1.54 -11.38
C ALA A 28 3.15 -0.94 -10.26
N ALA A 29 3.26 -1.63 -9.12
CA ALA A 29 4.14 -1.22 -8.04
C ALA A 29 5.62 -1.32 -8.43
N LEU A 30 6.02 -2.41 -9.08
CA LEU A 30 7.39 -2.60 -9.58
C LEU A 30 7.77 -1.55 -10.62
N GLU A 31 6.87 -1.24 -11.56
CA GLU A 31 7.08 -0.19 -12.57
C GLU A 31 7.28 1.18 -11.91
N LYS A 32 6.43 1.53 -10.94
CA LYS A 32 6.58 2.78 -10.19
C LYS A 32 7.91 2.84 -9.43
N LEU A 33 8.30 1.75 -8.76
CA LEU A 33 9.59 1.66 -8.07
C LEU A 33 10.77 1.81 -9.03
N ALA A 34 10.72 1.15 -10.17
CA ALA A 34 11.75 1.27 -11.21
C ALA A 34 11.88 2.72 -11.72
N ASN A 35 10.76 3.41 -11.94
CA ASN A 35 10.73 4.80 -12.37
C ASN A 35 11.29 5.75 -11.28
N ILE A 36 10.94 5.53 -10.01
CA ILE A 36 11.49 6.27 -8.88
C ILE A 36 12.99 6.07 -8.80
N GLN A 37 13.47 4.84 -8.91
CA GLN A 37 14.88 4.50 -8.88
C GLN A 37 15.64 5.16 -10.01
N ALA A 38 15.14 5.05 -11.25
CA ALA A 38 15.76 5.65 -12.43
C ALA A 38 15.85 7.18 -12.31
N SER A 39 14.78 7.84 -11.84
CA SER A 39 14.73 9.28 -11.61
C SER A 39 15.70 9.70 -10.52
N ALA A 40 15.80 8.97 -9.43
CA ALA A 40 16.74 9.25 -8.34
C ALA A 40 18.19 9.10 -8.80
N MET A 41 18.51 8.05 -9.56
CA MET A 41 19.86 7.84 -10.12
C MET A 41 20.24 8.97 -11.09
N LYS A 42 19.32 9.33 -11.99
CA LYS A 42 19.55 10.44 -12.93
C LYS A 42 19.80 11.74 -12.18
N SER A 43 18.95 12.08 -11.21
CA SER A 43 19.12 13.30 -10.41
C SER A 43 20.44 13.29 -9.62
N ALA A 44 20.81 12.17 -9.01
CA ALA A 44 22.08 12.06 -8.29
C ALA A 44 23.30 12.22 -9.21
N PHE A 45 23.23 11.68 -10.42
CA PHE A 45 24.28 11.85 -11.42
C PHE A 45 24.43 13.32 -11.87
N GLU A 46 23.30 13.96 -12.19
CA GLU A 46 23.27 15.39 -12.59
C GLU A 46 23.82 16.29 -11.46
N ASP A 47 23.40 16.02 -10.21
CA ASP A 47 23.92 16.75 -9.05
C ASP A 47 25.43 16.53 -8.85
N SER A 48 25.90 15.30 -9.01
CA SER A 48 27.32 14.99 -8.89
C SER A 48 28.16 15.78 -9.88
N ILE A 49 27.71 15.87 -11.12
CA ILE A 49 28.38 16.68 -12.15
C ILE A 49 28.33 18.17 -11.80
N ALA A 50 27.15 18.68 -11.42
CA ALA A 50 26.99 20.09 -11.06
C ALA A 50 27.82 20.47 -9.84
N ASN A 51 27.81 19.66 -8.80
CA ASN A 51 28.57 19.85 -7.57
C ASN A 51 30.09 19.82 -7.86
N THR A 52 30.54 18.84 -8.66
CA THR A 52 31.96 18.75 -9.06
C THR A 52 32.40 20.01 -9.81
N ARG A 53 31.60 20.47 -10.78
CA ARG A 53 31.92 21.72 -11.52
C ARG A 53 31.96 22.93 -10.61
N ALA A 54 31.02 23.05 -9.66
CA ALA A 54 31.00 24.16 -8.71
C ALA A 54 32.25 24.13 -7.81
N LEU A 55 32.66 22.98 -7.29
CA LEU A 55 33.84 22.83 -6.46
C LEU A 55 35.15 23.15 -7.21
N LEU A 56 35.23 22.74 -8.48
CA LEU A 56 36.38 23.04 -9.33
C LEU A 56 36.46 24.53 -9.69
N GLY A 57 35.37 25.27 -9.62
CA GLY A 57 35.27 26.69 -9.84
C GLY A 57 35.53 27.56 -8.60
N ALA A 58 35.67 26.96 -7.42
CA ALA A 58 35.90 27.68 -6.18
C ALA A 58 37.24 28.47 -6.22
N LYS A 59 37.17 29.73 -5.83
CA LYS A 59 38.34 30.67 -5.90
C LYS A 59 39.25 30.57 -4.68
N ASP A 60 38.69 30.12 -3.56
CA ASP A 60 39.41 29.95 -2.30
C ASP A 60 38.82 28.81 -1.45
N VAL A 61 39.50 28.49 -0.37
CA VAL A 61 39.12 27.41 0.55
C VAL A 61 37.80 27.72 1.25
N GLN A 62 37.51 28.99 1.52
CA GLN A 62 36.28 29.36 2.22
C GLN A 62 35.05 29.18 1.30
N GLU A 63 35.18 29.57 0.03
CA GLU A 63 34.14 29.31 -0.98
C GLU A 63 33.94 27.82 -1.20
N PHE A 64 35.02 27.02 -1.26
CA PHE A 64 34.95 25.57 -1.37
C PHE A 64 34.15 24.92 -0.23
N VAL A 65 34.45 25.28 1.03
CA VAL A 65 33.72 24.78 2.21
C VAL A 65 32.27 25.24 2.23
N SER A 66 32.00 26.48 1.83
CA SER A 66 30.62 26.99 1.70
C SER A 66 29.81 26.21 0.67
N LEU A 67 30.38 25.91 -0.48
CA LEU A 67 29.74 25.09 -1.52
C LEU A 67 29.44 23.67 -1.03
N GLN A 68 30.41 23.02 -0.37
CA GLN A 68 30.14 21.68 0.22
C GLN A 68 28.97 21.70 1.20
N ASN A 69 28.90 22.69 2.07
CA ASN A 69 27.80 22.82 3.01
C ASN A 69 26.47 23.11 2.31
N SER A 70 26.46 23.83 1.20
CA SER A 70 25.26 24.14 0.45
C SER A 70 24.65 22.92 -0.24
N PHE A 71 25.42 21.87 -0.50
CA PHE A 71 24.92 20.62 -1.12
C PHE A 71 24.19 19.69 -0.14
N ALA A 72 24.45 19.84 1.15
CA ALA A 72 23.91 18.92 2.18
C ALA A 72 22.37 18.99 2.27
N GLN A 73 21.80 20.18 2.28
CA GLN A 73 20.36 20.37 2.42
C GLN A 73 19.56 19.85 1.21
N PRO A 74 19.90 20.20 -0.06
CA PRO A 74 19.24 19.64 -1.24
C PRO A 74 19.33 18.11 -1.31
N THR A 75 20.47 17.53 -0.93
CA THR A 75 20.67 16.08 -0.88
C THR A 75 19.73 15.43 0.13
N LEU A 76 19.59 16.01 1.32
CA LEU A 76 18.66 15.54 2.34
C LEU A 76 17.21 15.62 1.85
N GLU A 77 16.81 16.75 1.24
CA GLU A 77 15.46 16.93 0.70
C GLU A 77 15.11 15.89 -0.36
N LYS A 78 16.07 15.59 -1.26
CA LYS A 78 15.90 14.53 -2.28
C LYS A 78 15.81 13.14 -1.67
N ALA A 79 16.62 12.84 -0.66
CA ALA A 79 16.57 11.58 0.05
C ALA A 79 15.22 11.38 0.76
N MET A 80 14.69 12.43 1.38
CA MET A 80 13.36 12.40 2.01
C MET A 80 12.24 12.22 0.98
N ALA A 81 12.31 12.93 -0.15
CA ALA A 81 11.35 12.79 -1.24
C ALA A 81 11.36 11.37 -1.84
N TYR A 82 12.55 10.80 -2.05
CA TYR A 82 12.72 9.43 -2.49
C TYR A 82 12.07 8.43 -1.52
N SER A 83 12.39 8.54 -0.23
CA SER A 83 11.83 7.68 0.82
C SER A 83 10.31 7.77 0.87
N LYS A 84 9.75 8.97 0.75
CA LYS A 84 8.30 9.19 0.70
C LYS A 84 7.69 8.52 -0.53
N SER A 85 8.27 8.68 -1.71
CA SER A 85 7.77 8.08 -2.94
C SER A 85 7.79 6.54 -2.87
N VAL A 86 8.84 5.94 -2.32
CA VAL A 86 8.91 4.48 -2.10
C VAL A 86 7.83 4.01 -1.11
N TYR A 87 7.64 4.75 -0.02
CA TYR A 87 6.60 4.45 0.97
C TYR A 87 5.19 4.52 0.35
N GLU A 88 4.89 5.55 -0.45
CA GLU A 88 3.61 5.71 -1.14
C GLU A 88 3.33 4.56 -2.11
N VAL A 89 4.34 4.05 -2.81
CA VAL A 89 4.18 2.87 -3.67
C VAL A 89 3.89 1.62 -2.85
N ALA A 90 4.60 1.42 -1.75
CA ALA A 90 4.40 0.26 -0.88
C ALA A 90 3.01 0.25 -0.24
N THR A 91 2.57 1.40 0.31
CA THR A 91 1.23 1.53 0.92
C THR A 91 0.12 1.41 -0.12
N GLY A 92 0.30 2.01 -1.30
CA GLY A 92 -0.63 1.87 -2.42
C GLY A 92 -0.77 0.43 -2.91
N ALA A 93 0.33 -0.30 -3.04
CA ALA A 93 0.30 -1.72 -3.41
C ALA A 93 -0.43 -2.57 -2.35
N ASN A 94 -0.17 -2.33 -1.06
CA ASN A 94 -0.87 -3.00 0.02
C ASN A 94 -2.37 -2.68 0.03
N ALA A 95 -2.76 -1.44 -0.25
CA ALA A 95 -4.17 -1.05 -0.34
C ALA A 95 -4.90 -1.79 -1.48
N GLU A 96 -4.27 -1.92 -2.66
CA GLU A 96 -4.85 -2.68 -3.77
C GLU A 96 -4.96 -4.18 -3.46
N LEU A 97 -3.96 -4.78 -2.83
CA LEU A 97 -4.02 -6.18 -2.39
C LEU A 97 -5.13 -6.40 -1.35
N SER A 98 -5.30 -5.46 -0.42
CA SER A 98 -6.38 -5.50 0.57
C SER A 98 -7.76 -5.47 -0.09
N LYS A 99 -7.97 -4.63 -1.11
CA LYS A 99 -9.23 -4.59 -1.88
C LYS A 99 -9.53 -5.93 -2.56
N VAL A 100 -8.50 -6.59 -3.12
CA VAL A 100 -8.68 -7.92 -3.73
C VAL A 100 -9.07 -8.94 -2.66
N ALA A 101 -8.42 -8.92 -1.50
CA ALA A 101 -8.75 -9.81 -0.38
C ALA A 101 -10.17 -9.55 0.15
N GLU A 102 -10.56 -8.31 0.37
CA GLU A 102 -11.91 -7.91 0.81
C GLU A 102 -12.98 -8.41 -0.17
N ARG A 103 -12.75 -8.24 -1.48
CA ARG A 103 -13.67 -8.76 -2.51
C ARG A 103 -13.81 -10.28 -2.44
N ARG A 104 -12.71 -10.99 -2.27
CA ARG A 104 -12.71 -12.45 -2.17
C ARG A 104 -13.48 -12.94 -0.93
N VAL A 105 -13.31 -12.27 0.20
CA VAL A 105 -14.06 -12.57 1.42
C VAL A 105 -15.56 -12.33 1.22
N ALA A 106 -15.93 -11.22 0.58
CA ALA A 106 -17.33 -10.92 0.27
C ALA A 106 -17.95 -11.97 -0.66
N GLU A 107 -17.28 -12.32 -1.77
CA GLU A 107 -17.73 -13.37 -2.71
C GLU A 107 -17.88 -14.73 -2.01
N TRP A 108 -16.93 -15.08 -1.14
CA TRP A 108 -17.01 -16.32 -0.38
C TRP A 108 -18.20 -16.32 0.56
N ASN A 109 -18.45 -15.21 1.27
CA ASN A 109 -19.60 -15.05 2.16
C ASN A 109 -20.93 -15.17 1.41
N GLU A 110 -21.08 -14.51 0.27
CA GLU A 110 -22.29 -14.61 -0.56
C GLU A 110 -22.54 -16.04 -1.03
N ASN A 111 -21.50 -16.71 -1.53
CA ASN A 111 -21.59 -18.08 -1.97
C ASN A 111 -21.96 -19.02 -0.81
N PHE A 112 -21.39 -18.80 0.38
CA PHE A 112 -21.67 -19.62 1.55
C PHE A 112 -23.12 -19.41 2.05
N VAL A 113 -23.60 -18.17 2.12
CA VAL A 113 -25.00 -17.88 2.47
C VAL A 113 -25.97 -18.52 1.45
N SER A 114 -25.67 -18.38 0.17
CA SER A 114 -26.47 -19.03 -0.89
C SER A 114 -26.50 -20.55 -0.76
N LEU A 115 -25.39 -21.15 -0.39
CA LEU A 115 -25.31 -22.59 -0.12
C LEU A 115 -26.19 -22.98 1.10
N LEU A 116 -26.09 -22.21 2.19
CA LEU A 116 -26.92 -22.43 3.39
C LEU A 116 -28.42 -22.32 3.08
N ASP A 117 -28.82 -21.34 2.25
CA ASP A 117 -30.22 -21.18 1.82
C ASP A 117 -30.73 -22.37 1.00
N LYS A 118 -29.89 -22.91 0.11
CA LYS A 118 -30.22 -24.10 -0.67
C LYS A 118 -30.34 -25.34 0.21
N VAL A 119 -29.45 -25.48 1.19
CA VAL A 119 -29.51 -26.61 2.16
C VAL A 119 -30.75 -26.47 3.03
N SER A 120 -31.08 -25.29 3.55
CA SER A 120 -32.24 -25.03 4.37
C SER A 120 -33.56 -25.42 3.66
N LYS A 121 -33.69 -25.07 2.37
CA LYS A 121 -34.90 -25.40 1.58
C LYS A 121 -35.14 -26.89 1.39
N ASN A 122 -34.10 -27.71 1.50
CA ASN A 122 -34.15 -29.16 1.30
C ASN A 122 -33.95 -29.97 2.60
N ALA A 123 -33.85 -29.27 3.73
CA ALA A 123 -33.56 -29.90 5.02
C ALA A 123 -34.86 -30.38 5.74
N PRO A 124 -34.78 -31.40 6.60
CA PRO A 124 -35.89 -31.84 7.43
C PRO A 124 -36.40 -30.72 8.37
N ALA A 125 -37.67 -30.78 8.76
CA ALA A 125 -38.27 -29.87 9.72
C ALA A 125 -37.43 -29.80 11.02
N GLY A 126 -37.09 -28.57 11.46
CA GLY A 126 -36.24 -28.31 12.63
C GLY A 126 -34.80 -27.95 12.32
N SER A 127 -34.34 -28.01 11.08
CA SER A 127 -33.02 -27.62 10.67
C SER A 127 -32.85 -26.09 10.62
N ASP A 128 -33.93 -25.32 10.64
CA ASP A 128 -33.94 -23.86 10.55
C ASP A 128 -33.14 -23.19 11.66
N VAL A 129 -33.21 -23.76 12.87
CA VAL A 129 -32.45 -23.25 14.03
C VAL A 129 -30.95 -23.40 13.81
N ALA A 130 -30.51 -24.53 13.28
CA ALA A 130 -29.10 -24.79 13.00
C ALA A 130 -28.58 -23.86 11.89
N VAL A 131 -29.37 -23.66 10.82
CA VAL A 131 -29.03 -22.75 9.72
C VAL A 131 -28.96 -21.28 10.21
N ALA A 132 -29.92 -20.86 11.05
CA ALA A 132 -29.91 -19.54 11.65
C ALA A 132 -28.69 -19.32 12.56
N ALA A 133 -28.29 -20.31 13.35
CA ALA A 133 -27.10 -20.24 14.18
C ALA A 133 -25.84 -20.08 13.33
N VAL A 134 -25.68 -20.83 12.23
CA VAL A 134 -24.52 -20.70 11.32
C VAL A 134 -24.50 -19.34 10.64
N LYS A 135 -25.64 -18.82 10.21
CA LYS A 135 -25.74 -17.46 9.65
C LYS A 135 -25.35 -16.39 10.68
N SER A 136 -25.77 -16.53 11.93
CA SER A 136 -25.38 -15.61 13.01
C SER A 136 -23.88 -15.66 13.29
N MET A 137 -23.28 -16.84 13.30
CA MET A 137 -21.83 -16.99 13.46
C MET A 137 -21.07 -16.34 12.29
N LEU A 138 -21.53 -16.51 11.07
CA LEU A 138 -20.94 -15.87 9.89
C LEU A 138 -21.05 -14.35 9.96
N ALA A 139 -22.21 -13.81 10.35
CA ALA A 139 -22.41 -12.38 10.54
C ALA A 139 -21.47 -11.81 11.63
N ALA A 140 -21.30 -12.53 12.74
CA ALA A 140 -20.37 -12.15 13.79
C ALA A 140 -18.91 -12.17 13.31
N ALA A 141 -18.51 -13.20 12.55
CA ALA A 141 -17.18 -13.30 11.96
C ALA A 141 -16.90 -12.15 10.96
N ASN A 142 -17.89 -11.83 10.11
CA ASN A 142 -17.79 -10.70 9.18
C ASN A 142 -17.66 -9.36 9.92
N SER A 143 -18.46 -9.14 10.97
CA SER A 143 -18.35 -7.94 11.79
C SER A 143 -16.99 -7.82 12.47
N ALA A 144 -16.42 -8.92 12.95
CA ALA A 144 -15.07 -8.94 13.52
C ALA A 144 -14.00 -8.63 12.48
N TYR A 145 -14.11 -9.19 11.27
CA TYR A 145 -13.23 -8.91 10.14
C TYR A 145 -13.29 -7.44 9.72
N ASP A 146 -14.50 -6.89 9.57
CA ASP A 146 -14.70 -5.47 9.22
C ASP A 146 -14.10 -4.53 10.27
N ASN A 147 -14.28 -4.84 11.55
CA ASN A 147 -13.69 -4.07 12.64
C ASN A 147 -12.17 -4.15 12.62
N PHE A 148 -11.60 -5.34 12.40
CA PHE A 148 -10.16 -5.51 12.28
C PHE A 148 -9.60 -4.70 11.09
N THR A 149 -10.26 -4.78 9.93
CA THR A 149 -9.84 -4.03 8.73
C THR A 149 -9.91 -2.52 8.94
N LYS A 150 -10.96 -2.02 9.63
CA LYS A 150 -11.06 -0.60 10.01
C LYS A 150 -9.92 -0.17 10.92
N VAL A 151 -9.62 -0.95 11.95
CA VAL A 151 -8.52 -0.65 12.89
C VAL A 151 -7.17 -0.66 12.15
N ALA A 152 -6.95 -1.63 11.26
CA ALA A 152 -5.74 -1.71 10.45
C ALA A 152 -5.59 -0.48 9.53
N LYS A 153 -6.67 -0.03 8.87
CA LYS A 153 -6.68 1.18 8.04
C LYS A 153 -6.39 2.44 8.87
N GLN A 154 -7.01 2.58 10.04
CA GLN A 154 -6.74 3.70 10.95
C GLN A 154 -5.30 3.71 11.45
N ALA A 155 -4.73 2.55 11.76
CA ALA A 155 -3.31 2.44 12.15
C ALA A 155 -2.38 2.90 11.02
N THR A 156 -2.70 2.55 9.77
CA THR A 156 -1.96 3.01 8.60
C THR A 156 -2.06 4.53 8.42
N GLU A 157 -3.26 5.10 8.52
CA GLU A 157 -3.49 6.55 8.44
C GLU A 157 -2.71 7.31 9.53
N ILE A 158 -2.70 6.81 10.76
CA ILE A 158 -1.91 7.39 11.86
C ILE A 158 -0.41 7.32 11.57
N ALA A 159 0.07 6.19 11.04
CA ALA A 159 1.47 6.05 10.67
C ALA A 159 1.85 7.04 9.55
N GLU A 160 1.01 7.21 8.54
CA GLU A 160 1.19 8.18 7.45
C GLU A 160 1.21 9.62 7.98
N ALA A 161 0.30 9.98 8.85
CA ALA A 161 0.26 11.30 9.47
C ALA A 161 1.52 11.58 10.31
N ASN A 162 2.01 10.58 11.05
CA ASN A 162 3.24 10.69 11.84
C ASN A 162 4.48 10.86 10.95
N VAL A 163 4.57 10.12 9.84
CA VAL A 163 5.67 10.27 8.86
C VAL A 163 5.63 11.66 8.23
N ALA A 164 4.45 12.15 7.85
CA ALA A 164 4.29 13.50 7.31
C ALA A 164 4.72 14.57 8.32
N ALA A 165 4.28 14.48 9.57
CA ALA A 165 4.64 15.42 10.63
C ALA A 165 6.14 15.40 10.95
N ALA A 166 6.76 14.22 10.99
CA ALA A 166 8.21 14.08 11.19
C ALA A 166 9.00 14.73 10.03
N THR A 167 8.50 14.56 8.80
CA THR A 167 9.11 15.17 7.60
C THR A 167 9.03 16.70 7.64
N GLU A 168 7.89 17.27 8.05
CA GLU A 168 7.72 18.71 8.21
C GLU A 168 8.60 19.28 9.34
N THR A 169 8.68 18.59 10.46
CA THR A 169 9.56 18.97 11.58
C THR A 169 11.03 19.01 11.15
N ALA A 170 11.48 17.97 10.43
CA ALA A 170 12.84 17.93 9.90
C ALA A 170 13.13 19.09 8.92
N ARG A 171 12.18 19.42 8.06
CA ARG A 171 12.26 20.59 7.16
C ARG A 171 12.28 21.92 7.91
N GLY A 172 11.50 22.05 9.00
CA GLY A 172 11.47 23.22 9.86
C GLY A 172 12.82 23.46 10.53
N LEU A 173 13.42 22.42 11.11
CA LEU A 173 14.75 22.48 11.74
C LEU A 173 15.86 22.83 10.76
N ALA A 174 15.79 22.34 9.51
CA ALA A 174 16.74 22.69 8.47
C ALA A 174 16.66 24.17 8.05
N LYS A 175 15.46 24.76 8.05
CA LYS A 175 15.25 26.18 7.73
C LYS A 175 15.71 27.12 8.85
N THR A 176 15.47 26.79 10.12
CA THR A 176 15.92 27.61 11.26
C THR A 176 17.44 27.65 11.39
N LYS A 177 18.12 26.55 11.07
CA LYS A 177 19.60 26.50 11.08
C LYS A 177 20.25 27.35 9.96
N LYS A 178 19.51 27.73 8.92
CA LYS A 178 19.96 28.58 7.84
C LYS A 178 19.77 30.10 8.12
N ALA A 179 18.94 30.44 9.11
CA ALA A 179 18.61 31.80 9.49
C ALA A 179 19.44 32.31 10.69
N ALA A 180 20.23 31.47 11.33
CA ALA A 180 21.21 31.75 12.38
C ALA A 180 22.63 31.62 11.83
#